data_7871ae426cb6d99ae948f31377e8c675
#
_entry.id   7871ae426cb6d99ae948f31377e8c675
#
_cell.length_a   1.000
_cell.length_b   1.000
_cell.length_c   1.000
_cell.angle_alpha   90.00
_cell.angle_beta   90.00
_cell.angle_gamma   90.00
#
_symmetry.space_group_name_H-M   'P 1'
#
loop_
_entity.id
_entity.type
_entity.pdbx_description
1 polymer ?
#
loop_
_entity_poly.entity_id
_entity_poly.type
_entity_poly.pdbx_seq_one_letter_code
_entity_poly.pdbx_strand_id
1 'polypeptide(L)'
;MFKKGFTMSTAKEPLIRLLSTLFYERYSNNPEILSKQNRPYLVLLVEYRGLCFAIPFRSNIQHTHAYKFQGTSPKRQTSGLDFSKTVLIFHDDEIGMPAHIDSKEYTEILKRYNFIIEKFHKYIDAFIDGLKQEPLQPKYKLSSLTFYKELLLSSSI
;
A
#
# COMPACT_ATOMS: atom_id res chain seq x y z
N MET A 1 14.62 -8.30 -3.66
CA MET A 1 14.80 -8.47 -2.22
C MET A 1 15.31 -7.22 -1.57
N PHE A 2 14.96 -7.00 -0.35
CA PHE A 2 15.46 -5.84 0.36
C PHE A 2 16.94 -5.89 0.59
N LYS A 3 17.56 -4.73 0.47
CA LYS A 3 18.93 -4.59 0.88
C LYS A 3 19.02 -4.68 2.40
N LYS A 4 20.16 -5.17 2.85
CA LYS A 4 20.46 -5.34 4.24
C LYS A 4 20.52 -3.97 4.87
N GLY A 5 20.29 -3.12 5.03
CA GLY A 5 20.29 -1.81 5.64
C GLY A 5 18.95 -1.12 5.60
N PHE A 6 18.03 -1.68 4.86
CA PHE A 6 16.70 -1.11 4.84
C PHE A 6 15.97 -1.54 6.10
N THR A 7 15.67 -0.59 6.98
CA THR A 7 14.96 -0.87 8.21
C THR A 7 13.62 -0.19 8.21
N MET A 8 12.62 -0.91 8.67
CA MET A 8 11.28 -0.37 8.86
C MET A 8 11.04 -0.23 10.34
N SER A 9 10.30 0.79 10.69
CA SER A 9 9.91 0.95 12.07
C SER A 9 9.04 -0.21 12.50
N THR A 10 9.43 -0.89 13.56
CA THR A 10 8.63 -1.97 14.10
C THR A 10 7.68 -1.49 15.17
N ALA A 11 7.95 -0.32 15.68
CA ALA A 11 7.32 0.00 16.92
C ALA A 11 6.09 0.86 16.77
N LYS A 12 6.21 1.99 16.28
CA LYS A 12 5.10 2.90 16.52
C LYS A 12 5.11 4.09 15.61
N GLU A 13 6.16 4.23 14.83
CA GLU A 13 6.25 5.31 13.88
C GLU A 13 5.93 4.79 12.49
N PRO A 14 4.79 5.18 11.94
CA PRO A 14 4.48 4.80 10.58
C PRO A 14 5.52 5.36 9.62
N LEU A 15 5.98 4.53 8.69
CA LEU A 15 6.90 4.98 7.66
C LEU A 15 6.11 5.51 6.49
N ILE A 16 6.05 6.83 6.39
CA ILE A 16 5.31 7.50 5.33
C ILE A 16 6.30 8.14 4.39
N ARG A 17 6.27 7.76 3.13
CA ARG A 17 7.25 8.15 2.12
C ARG A 17 6.57 8.49 0.80
N LEU A 18 7.28 9.20 -0.06
CA LEU A 18 6.90 9.31 -1.46
C LEU A 18 7.55 8.16 -2.21
N LEU A 19 6.90 7.66 -3.23
CA LEU A 19 7.57 6.73 -4.15
C LEU A 19 8.50 7.55 -5.05
N SER A 20 9.66 6.98 -5.38
CA SER A 20 10.64 7.66 -6.18
C SER A 20 10.29 7.65 -7.67
N THR A 21 10.94 8.51 -8.44
CA THR A 21 10.78 8.51 -9.89
C THR A 21 11.23 7.18 -10.50
N LEU A 22 12.25 6.53 -9.91
CA LEU A 22 12.72 5.24 -10.38
C LEU A 22 11.63 4.17 -10.30
N PHE A 23 10.81 4.22 -9.27
CA PHE A 23 9.69 3.28 -9.17
C PHE A 23 8.79 3.41 -10.39
N TYR A 24 8.39 4.64 -10.71
CA TYR A 24 7.48 4.86 -11.84
C TYR A 24 8.12 4.47 -13.17
N GLU A 25 9.40 4.72 -13.33
CA GLU A 25 10.10 4.34 -14.55
C GLU A 25 10.12 2.83 -14.74
N ARG A 26 10.33 2.08 -13.66
CA ARG A 26 10.38 0.62 -13.73
C ARG A 26 9.03 -0.01 -14.03
N TYR A 27 7.96 0.61 -13.58
CA TYR A 27 6.63 -0.01 -13.64
C TYR A 27 5.65 0.76 -14.50
N SER A 28 6.12 1.64 -15.36
CA SER A 28 5.28 2.51 -16.18
C SER A 28 4.37 1.75 -17.15
N ASN A 29 4.73 0.51 -17.48
CA ASN A 29 3.96 -0.28 -18.44
C ASN A 29 2.78 -1.01 -17.81
N ASN A 30 2.63 -0.96 -16.50
CA ASN A 30 1.54 -1.66 -15.84
C ASN A 30 0.36 -0.73 -15.58
N PRO A 31 -0.77 -0.95 -16.26
CA PRO A 31 -1.92 -0.05 -16.11
C PRO A 31 -2.57 -0.11 -14.73
N GLU A 32 -2.34 -1.18 -13.97
CA GLU A 32 -2.90 -1.29 -12.63
C GLU A 32 -2.07 -0.56 -11.58
N ILE A 33 -0.84 -0.22 -11.90
CA ILE A 33 -0.01 0.57 -11.01
C ILE A 33 -0.27 2.04 -11.34
N LEU A 34 -0.62 2.77 -10.31
CA LEU A 34 -0.95 4.17 -10.49
C LEU A 34 0.28 4.93 -11.00
N SER A 35 0.17 5.50 -12.18
CA SER A 35 1.26 6.25 -12.79
C SER A 35 0.88 7.71 -12.87
N LYS A 36 1.13 8.46 -11.80
CA LYS A 36 0.96 9.92 -11.87
C LYS A 36 2.33 10.55 -11.72
N GLN A 37 2.97 10.76 -12.84
CA GLN A 37 4.31 11.30 -12.87
C GLN A 37 4.44 12.67 -12.21
N ASN A 38 3.38 13.46 -12.27
CA ASN A 38 3.40 14.81 -11.70
C ASN A 38 3.04 14.86 -10.23
N ARG A 39 2.65 13.73 -9.67
CA ARG A 39 2.26 13.64 -8.27
C ARG A 39 2.76 12.32 -7.70
N PRO A 40 3.96 12.32 -7.13
CA PRO A 40 4.46 11.11 -6.49
C PRO A 40 3.47 10.64 -5.43
N TYR A 41 3.22 9.34 -5.41
CA TYR A 41 2.30 8.81 -4.43
C TYR A 41 2.91 8.82 -3.04
N LEU A 42 2.10 9.29 -2.13
CA LEU A 42 2.35 9.16 -0.72
C LEU A 42 1.95 7.75 -0.33
N VAL A 43 2.82 7.04 0.36
CA VAL A 43 2.56 5.66 0.74
C VAL A 43 2.92 5.41 2.20
N LEU A 44 2.23 4.43 2.79
CA LEU A 44 2.60 3.86 4.07
C LEU A 44 3.32 2.54 3.79
N LEU A 45 4.53 2.39 4.31
CA LEU A 45 5.30 1.16 4.10
C LEU A 45 5.00 0.16 5.21
N VAL A 46 4.71 -1.07 4.82
CA VAL A 46 4.38 -2.14 5.75
C VAL A 46 5.10 -3.40 5.34
N GLU A 47 5.80 -4.01 6.28
CA GLU A 47 6.44 -5.30 6.04
C GLU A 47 5.51 -6.43 6.48
N TYR A 48 5.30 -7.40 5.61
CA TYR A 48 4.44 -8.55 5.89
C TYR A 48 4.83 -9.72 4.99
N ARG A 49 4.90 -10.90 5.55
CA ARG A 49 5.23 -12.14 4.81
C ARG A 49 6.57 -12.05 4.10
N GLY A 50 7.51 -11.30 4.68
CA GLY A 50 8.83 -11.11 4.09
C GLY A 50 8.88 -10.13 2.93
N LEU A 51 7.79 -9.43 2.68
CA LEU A 51 7.68 -8.47 1.57
C LEU A 51 7.42 -7.08 2.12
N CYS A 52 7.84 -6.07 1.36
CA CYS A 52 7.53 -4.68 1.72
C CYS A 52 6.42 -4.16 0.83
N PHE A 53 5.33 -3.81 1.45
CA PHE A 53 4.17 -3.26 0.77
C PHE A 53 4.15 -1.75 0.93
N ALA A 54 3.80 -1.06 -0.15
CA ALA A 54 3.59 0.38 -0.11
C ALA A 54 2.11 0.64 -0.37
N ILE A 55 1.42 1.09 0.66
CA ILE A 55 -0.03 1.33 0.61
C ILE A 55 -0.26 2.80 0.30
N PRO A 56 -0.86 3.14 -0.85
CA PRO A 56 -1.01 4.54 -1.21
C PRO A 56 -2.12 5.24 -0.44
N PHE A 57 -1.88 6.50 -0.13
CA PHE A 57 -2.92 7.40 0.35
C PHE A 57 -3.71 7.86 -0.86
N ARG A 58 -5.02 7.78 -0.78
CA ARG A 58 -5.88 8.22 -1.88
C ARG A 58 -7.11 8.94 -1.35
N SER A 59 -7.68 9.77 -2.17
CA SER A 59 -8.97 10.39 -1.90
C SER A 59 -10.03 9.72 -2.75
N ASN A 60 -11.28 9.92 -2.37
CA ASN A 60 -12.44 9.44 -3.14
C ASN A 60 -12.43 7.93 -3.36
N ILE A 61 -12.15 7.19 -2.28
CA ILE A 61 -12.15 5.73 -2.34
C ILE A 61 -13.60 5.24 -2.31
N GLN A 62 -14.00 4.47 -3.33
CA GLN A 62 -15.39 4.05 -3.50
C GLN A 62 -15.65 2.59 -3.14
N HIS A 63 -14.63 1.86 -2.69
CA HIS A 63 -14.74 0.43 -2.35
C HIS A 63 -14.36 0.21 -0.89
N THR A 64 -14.47 -1.04 -0.45
CA THR A 64 -14.20 -1.41 0.94
C THR A 64 -12.79 -1.94 1.20
N HIS A 65 -12.00 -2.16 0.15
CA HIS A 65 -10.62 -2.67 0.29
C HIS A 65 -9.66 -1.54 0.66
N ALA A 66 -9.90 -0.93 1.80
CA ALA A 66 -9.18 0.26 2.22
C ALA A 66 -9.41 0.49 3.71
N TYR A 67 -8.56 1.32 4.29
CA TYR A 67 -8.85 1.93 5.58
C TYR A 67 -9.21 3.39 5.32
N LYS A 68 -10.44 3.77 5.58
CA LYS A 68 -10.89 5.15 5.35
C LYS A 68 -10.76 5.97 6.62
N PHE A 69 -10.16 7.14 6.50
CA PHE A 69 -9.99 8.02 7.65
C PHE A 69 -11.33 8.52 8.16
N GLN A 70 -11.49 8.53 9.48
CA GLN A 70 -12.75 8.89 10.12
C GLN A 70 -12.71 10.32 10.66
N GLY A 71 -11.53 10.82 10.97
CA GLY A 71 -11.40 12.13 11.59
C GLY A 71 -11.11 13.28 10.65
N THR A 72 -11.29 13.08 9.33
CA THR A 72 -11.02 14.13 8.36
C THR A 72 -12.25 15.00 8.13
N SER A 73 -12.04 16.14 7.46
CA SER A 73 -13.14 17.04 7.15
C SER A 73 -14.13 16.37 6.19
N PRO A 74 -15.39 16.84 6.16
CA PRO A 74 -16.39 16.28 5.26
C PRO A 74 -15.96 16.18 3.80
N LYS A 75 -15.09 17.11 3.37
CA LYS A 75 -14.59 17.09 2.00
C LYS A 75 -13.66 15.92 1.71
N ARG A 76 -13.15 15.26 2.76
CA ARG A 76 -12.18 14.16 2.62
C ARG A 76 -12.65 12.89 3.28
N GLN A 77 -13.93 12.75 3.51
CA GLN A 77 -14.46 11.61 4.26
C GLN A 77 -14.22 10.25 3.59
N THR A 78 -13.86 10.25 2.30
CA THR A 78 -13.52 9.01 1.60
C THR A 78 -12.02 8.87 1.35
N SER A 79 -11.21 9.70 1.99
CA SER A 79 -9.75 9.57 1.93
C SER A 79 -9.30 8.44 2.82
N GLY A 80 -8.19 7.82 2.46
CA GLY A 80 -7.65 6.74 3.28
C GLY A 80 -6.46 6.06 2.65
N LEU A 81 -6.20 4.87 3.14
CA LEU A 81 -5.15 3.98 2.64
C LEU A 81 -5.83 2.95 1.75
N ASP A 82 -5.50 2.94 0.48
CA ASP A 82 -6.17 2.09 -0.49
C ASP A 82 -5.41 0.79 -0.67
N PHE A 83 -5.88 -0.27 -0.04
CA PHE A 83 -5.22 -1.57 -0.08
C PHE A 83 -5.20 -2.15 -1.49
N SER A 84 -6.22 -1.87 -2.29
CA SER A 84 -6.31 -2.42 -3.63
C SER A 84 -5.27 -1.85 -4.60
N LYS A 85 -4.66 -0.73 -4.26
CA LYS A 85 -3.64 -0.10 -5.08
C LYS A 85 -2.25 -0.20 -4.47
N THR A 86 -2.08 -1.06 -3.48
CA THR A 86 -0.78 -1.36 -2.87
C THR A 86 0.17 -1.95 -3.90
N VAL A 87 1.44 -1.57 -3.79
CA VAL A 87 2.49 -2.11 -4.64
C VAL A 87 3.61 -2.68 -3.76
N LEU A 88 4.48 -3.48 -4.37
CA LEU A 88 5.63 -4.04 -3.67
C LEU A 88 6.88 -3.23 -3.95
N ILE A 89 7.72 -3.10 -2.95
CA ILE A 89 9.00 -2.40 -3.05
C ILE A 89 10.11 -3.44 -2.95
N PHE A 90 11.02 -3.44 -3.91
CA PHE A 90 12.13 -4.39 -3.96
C PHE A 90 13.49 -3.74 -3.76
N HIS A 91 13.59 -2.44 -3.95
CA HIS A 91 14.85 -1.72 -3.85
C HIS A 91 14.69 -0.42 -3.09
N ASP A 92 15.72 -0.06 -2.32
CA ASP A 92 15.70 1.17 -1.53
C ASP A 92 15.48 2.40 -2.39
N ASP A 93 16.01 2.40 -3.61
CA ASP A 93 15.91 3.55 -4.50
C ASP A 93 14.50 3.76 -5.07
N GLU A 94 13.57 2.84 -4.80
CA GLU A 94 12.16 3.02 -5.17
C GLU A 94 11.42 3.86 -4.13
N ILE A 95 12.02 4.07 -2.97
CA ILE A 95 11.45 4.86 -1.89
C ILE A 95 12.08 6.25 -1.96
N GLY A 96 11.23 7.25 -2.02
CA GLY A 96 11.69 8.62 -2.05
C GLY A 96 11.78 9.24 -0.66
N MET A 97 11.65 10.55 -0.62
CA MET A 97 11.84 11.31 0.60
C MET A 97 10.74 11.06 1.62
N PRO A 98 11.02 11.30 2.91
CA PRO A 98 9.96 11.34 3.91
C PRO A 98 8.92 12.37 3.51
N ALA A 99 7.68 12.08 3.80
CA ALA A 99 6.58 12.94 3.41
C ALA A 99 5.73 13.32 4.60
N HIS A 100 5.14 14.49 4.51
CA HIS A 100 4.23 14.99 5.54
C HIS A 100 2.80 14.82 5.07
N ILE A 101 1.93 14.44 5.99
CA ILE A 101 0.51 14.32 5.73
C ILE A 101 -0.24 15.24 6.67
N ASP A 102 -1.53 15.36 6.43
CA ASP A 102 -2.41 16.10 7.33
C ASP A 102 -2.24 15.60 8.76
N SER A 103 -2.13 16.53 9.71
CA SER A 103 -1.86 16.19 11.09
C SER A 103 -2.96 15.32 11.72
N LYS A 104 -4.21 15.54 11.32
CA LYS A 104 -5.32 14.73 11.82
C LYS A 104 -5.24 13.30 11.29
N GLU A 105 -4.87 13.14 10.03
CA GLU A 105 -4.69 11.82 9.45
C GLU A 105 -3.54 11.09 10.10
N TYR A 106 -2.43 11.80 10.33
CA TYR A 106 -1.29 11.20 11.00
C TYR A 106 -1.64 10.76 12.42
N THR A 107 -2.36 11.59 13.15
CA THR A 107 -2.81 11.24 14.50
C THR A 107 -3.71 10.02 14.49
N GLU A 108 -4.61 9.93 13.52
CA GLU A 108 -5.48 8.76 13.39
C GLU A 108 -4.68 7.50 13.10
N ILE A 109 -3.70 7.58 12.21
CA ILE A 109 -2.83 6.45 11.91
C ILE A 109 -2.10 5.98 13.16
N LEU A 110 -1.55 6.91 13.95
CA LEU A 110 -0.86 6.55 15.17
C LEU A 110 -1.78 5.83 16.16
N LYS A 111 -2.97 6.37 16.36
CA LYS A 111 -3.92 5.80 17.31
C LYS A 111 -4.44 4.45 16.88
N ARG A 112 -4.62 4.26 15.59
CA ARG A 112 -5.25 3.07 15.03
C ARG A 112 -4.29 2.17 14.29
N TYR A 113 -2.99 2.36 14.51
CA TYR A 113 -1.98 1.68 13.72
C TYR A 113 -2.16 0.16 13.71
N ASN A 114 -2.30 -0.46 14.88
CA ASN A 114 -2.46 -1.91 14.94
C ASN A 114 -3.72 -2.38 14.23
N PHE A 115 -4.80 -1.64 14.36
CA PHE A 115 -6.04 -1.97 13.67
C PHE A 115 -5.87 -1.89 12.15
N ILE A 116 -5.20 -0.84 11.67
CA ILE A 116 -4.95 -0.65 10.25
C ILE A 116 -4.10 -1.79 9.72
N ILE A 117 -3.03 -2.14 10.43
CA ILE A 117 -2.13 -3.21 10.00
C ILE A 117 -2.84 -4.55 9.98
N GLU A 118 -3.65 -4.86 10.99
CA GLU A 118 -4.42 -6.10 10.99
C GLU A 118 -5.40 -6.17 9.84
N LYS A 119 -6.06 -5.05 9.56
CA LYS A 119 -6.99 -4.99 8.44
C LYS A 119 -6.27 -5.21 7.12
N PHE A 120 -5.08 -4.64 6.98
CA PHE A 120 -4.26 -4.84 5.79
C PHE A 120 -3.82 -6.29 5.66
N HIS A 121 -3.36 -6.91 6.77
CA HIS A 121 -2.96 -8.32 6.75
C HIS A 121 -4.12 -9.21 6.29
N LYS A 122 -5.31 -8.95 6.79
CA LYS A 122 -6.49 -9.72 6.38
C LYS A 122 -6.77 -9.54 4.90
N TYR A 123 -6.59 -8.33 4.39
CA TYR A 123 -6.78 -8.09 2.97
C TYR A 123 -5.77 -8.88 2.14
N ILE A 124 -4.49 -8.85 2.54
CA ILE A 124 -3.45 -9.56 1.80
C ILE A 124 -3.71 -11.08 1.83
N ASP A 125 -4.03 -11.62 3.00
CA ASP A 125 -4.29 -13.05 3.13
C ASP A 125 -5.48 -13.49 2.28
N ALA A 126 -6.55 -12.71 2.30
CA ALA A 126 -7.73 -12.99 1.49
C ALA A 126 -7.42 -12.85 -0.01
N PHE A 127 -6.62 -11.85 -0.36
CA PHE A 127 -6.23 -11.65 -1.75
C PHE A 127 -5.41 -12.85 -2.26
N ILE A 128 -4.45 -13.31 -1.47
CA ILE A 128 -3.63 -14.46 -1.84
C ILE A 128 -4.49 -15.72 -2.00
N ASP A 129 -5.43 -15.93 -1.07
CA ASP A 129 -6.37 -17.05 -1.21
C ASP A 129 -7.18 -16.93 -2.50
N GLY A 130 -7.60 -15.70 -2.83
CA GLY A 130 -8.34 -15.44 -4.05
C GLY A 130 -7.54 -15.72 -5.31
N LEU A 131 -6.22 -15.50 -5.27
CA LEU A 131 -5.35 -15.77 -6.41
C LEU A 131 -5.30 -17.26 -6.78
N LYS A 132 -5.63 -18.13 -5.85
CA LYS A 132 -5.64 -19.58 -6.09
C LYS A 132 -6.88 -20.03 -6.84
N GLN A 133 -7.85 -19.16 -7.03
CA GLN A 133 -9.11 -19.49 -7.71
C GLN A 133 -9.02 -19.16 -9.20
N GLU A 134 -9.68 -19.97 -10.01
CA GLU A 134 -9.77 -19.79 -11.45
C GLU A 134 -11.24 -19.77 -11.86
N PRO A 135 -11.75 -18.70 -12.47
CA PRO A 135 -11.08 -17.44 -12.71
C PRO A 135 -11.00 -16.57 -11.44
N LEU A 136 -10.13 -15.57 -11.48
CA LEU A 136 -10.01 -14.62 -10.38
C LEU A 136 -11.32 -13.87 -10.17
N GLN A 137 -11.73 -13.73 -8.91
CA GLN A 137 -12.97 -13.02 -8.60
C GLN A 137 -12.89 -11.55 -9.03
N PRO A 138 -13.99 -10.98 -9.53
CA PRO A 138 -13.98 -9.61 -10.03
C PRO A 138 -13.47 -8.58 -9.03
N LYS A 139 -13.73 -8.78 -7.73
CA LYS A 139 -13.31 -7.81 -6.71
C LYS A 139 -11.80 -7.67 -6.61
N TYR A 140 -11.03 -8.61 -7.14
CA TYR A 140 -9.57 -8.56 -7.09
C TYR A 140 -8.94 -8.18 -8.43
N LYS A 141 -9.71 -8.18 -9.51
CA LYS A 141 -9.13 -7.97 -10.85
C LYS A 141 -8.47 -6.62 -11.05
N LEU A 142 -8.97 -5.59 -10.37
CA LEU A 142 -8.43 -4.24 -10.51
C LEU A 142 -7.37 -3.91 -9.47
N SER A 143 -6.99 -4.87 -8.64
CA SER A 143 -5.93 -4.66 -7.67
C SER A 143 -4.58 -4.61 -8.38
N SER A 144 -3.75 -3.64 -8.02
CA SER A 144 -2.37 -3.57 -8.53
C SER A 144 -1.56 -4.79 -8.11
N LEU A 145 -1.98 -5.48 -7.05
CA LEU A 145 -1.27 -6.66 -6.57
C LEU A 145 -1.37 -7.85 -7.51
N THR A 146 -2.30 -7.85 -8.47
CA THR A 146 -2.37 -8.92 -9.47
C THR A 146 -1.08 -9.02 -10.28
N PHE A 147 -0.38 -7.90 -10.43
CA PHE A 147 0.91 -7.86 -11.11
C PHE A 147 1.95 -8.74 -10.43
N TYR A 148 1.79 -8.97 -9.13
CA TYR A 148 2.76 -9.71 -8.32
C TYR A 148 2.29 -11.12 -7.98
N LYS A 149 1.36 -11.67 -8.76
CA LYS A 149 0.68 -12.93 -8.43
C LYS A 149 1.65 -14.05 -8.07
N GLU A 150 2.66 -14.29 -8.92
CA GLU A 150 3.57 -15.41 -8.69
C GLU A 150 4.33 -15.26 -7.37
N LEU A 151 4.79 -14.05 -7.10
CA LEU A 151 5.55 -13.78 -5.89
C LEU A 151 4.67 -13.92 -4.66
N LEU A 152 3.44 -13.43 -4.72
CA LEU A 152 2.53 -13.50 -3.58
C LEU A 152 2.17 -14.95 -3.25
N LEU A 153 1.95 -15.77 -4.27
CA LEU A 153 1.62 -17.19 -4.07
C LEU A 153 2.77 -17.94 -3.43
N SER A 154 4.00 -17.51 -3.64
CA SER A 154 5.17 -18.16 -3.06
C SER A 154 5.61 -17.56 -1.73
N SER A 155 4.94 -16.50 -1.26
CA SER A 155 5.36 -15.83 -0.04
C SER A 155 5.12 -16.69 1.20
N SER A 156 6.08 -16.64 2.12
CA SER A 156 5.97 -17.35 3.39
C SER A 156 5.04 -16.62 4.35
N ILE A 157 4.43 -17.40 5.21
CA ILE A 157 3.63 -16.83 6.28
C ILE A 157 4.48 -16.62 7.51
#